data_38186dedaeff756766d7b17e64005271
#
_entry.id   38186dedaeff756766d7b17e64005271
#
_cell.length_a   1.000
_cell.length_b   1.000
_cell.length_c   1.000
_cell.angle_alpha   90.00
_cell.angle_beta   90.00
_cell.angle_gamma   90.00
#
_symmetry.space_group_name_H-M   'P 1'
#
loop_
_entity.id
_entity.type
_entity.pdbx_description
1 polymer ?
#
loop_
_entity_poly.entity_id
_entity_poly.type
_entity_poly.pdbx_seq_one_letter_code
_entity_poly.pdbx_strand_id
1 'polypeptide(L)'
;FNPKIKAIRSWDFTNNGKWQYPVIIDNMMNLELLTWASKTTGDNRFHDIAVTHANTTMENHFRDDYSCYHVVSYDTITGKPHIKMTHQGYADESAWARGQAWAIYGYTMMARETGSPEYLVQAKHIARFLMNHPNMPADKVPYWDFDAPNIPDAPRDASAAAIMASALIELSQLDKSDEAKSYLDFAEQQVRSLSSPEYLAEKGTNCNFVLK
;
A
#
# COMPACT_ATOMS: atom_id res chain seq x y z
N PHE A 1 -16.41 -2.59 10.37
CA PHE A 1 -16.08 -1.22 10.77
C PHE A 1 -16.44 -0.97 12.23
N ASN A 2 -15.55 -0.34 12.97
CA ASN A 2 -15.80 0.06 14.36
C ASN A 2 -15.82 1.60 14.43
N PRO A 3 -16.95 2.22 14.80
CA PRO A 3 -17.09 3.67 14.80
C PRO A 3 -16.26 4.39 15.87
N LYS A 4 -15.84 3.69 16.93
CA LYS A 4 -14.97 4.25 17.97
C LYS A 4 -13.51 4.29 17.53
N ILE A 5 -13.04 3.22 16.86
CA ILE A 5 -11.71 3.10 16.30
C ILE A 5 -11.62 3.87 14.98
N LYS A 6 -12.75 4.03 14.28
CA LYS A 6 -12.86 4.67 12.96
C LYS A 6 -12.12 3.90 11.86
N ALA A 7 -12.03 2.57 11.97
CA ALA A 7 -11.37 1.72 10.99
C ALA A 7 -12.11 0.39 10.79
N ILE A 8 -11.79 -0.27 9.68
CA ILE A 8 -12.25 -1.61 9.34
C ILE A 8 -11.23 -2.62 9.88
N ARG A 9 -11.69 -3.62 10.62
CA ARG A 9 -10.84 -4.70 11.13
C ARG A 9 -10.40 -5.60 9.97
N SER A 10 -9.13 -6.00 9.98
CA SER A 10 -8.57 -6.86 8.93
C SER A 10 -8.84 -8.33 9.20
N TRP A 11 -8.61 -8.80 10.42
CA TRP A 11 -8.82 -10.20 10.81
C TRP A 11 -9.31 -10.30 12.27
N ASP A 12 -9.82 -11.46 12.61
CA ASP A 12 -10.35 -11.73 13.96
C ASP A 12 -9.39 -12.52 14.86
N PHE A 13 -8.29 -13.07 14.30
CA PHE A 13 -7.28 -13.73 15.12
C PHE A 13 -6.42 -12.70 15.89
N THR A 14 -5.94 -13.09 17.07
CA THR A 14 -5.36 -12.17 18.05
C THR A 14 -3.84 -12.23 18.11
N ASN A 15 -3.18 -13.03 17.28
CA ASN A 15 -1.73 -13.25 17.33
C ASN A 15 -1.25 -13.50 18.78
N ASN A 16 -1.72 -14.60 19.39
CA ASN A 16 -1.44 -14.96 20.79
C ASN A 16 -1.80 -13.85 21.80
N GLY A 17 -2.91 -13.15 21.55
CA GLY A 17 -3.41 -12.09 22.43
C GLY A 17 -2.74 -10.73 22.26
N LYS A 18 -1.80 -10.58 21.34
CA LYS A 18 -1.15 -9.29 21.07
C LYS A 18 -2.07 -8.28 20.42
N TRP A 19 -3.01 -8.75 19.59
CA TRP A 19 -3.92 -7.88 18.83
C TRP A 19 -5.32 -7.90 19.39
N GLN A 20 -5.86 -6.72 19.65
CA GLN A 20 -7.28 -6.55 20.01
C GLN A 20 -8.11 -6.23 18.77
N TYR A 21 -7.68 -5.26 17.98
CA TYR A 21 -8.35 -4.84 16.76
C TYR A 21 -7.30 -4.51 15.69
N PRO A 22 -6.79 -5.53 14.98
CA PRO A 22 -5.74 -5.32 13.98
C PRO A 22 -6.30 -4.70 12.70
N VAL A 23 -5.60 -3.70 12.20
CA VAL A 23 -5.83 -3.04 10.93
C VAL A 23 -4.53 -3.06 10.15
N ILE A 24 -4.55 -3.62 8.93
CA ILE A 24 -3.39 -3.65 8.06
C ILE A 24 -3.48 -2.56 7.00
N ILE A 25 -2.33 -2.12 6.53
CA ILE A 25 -2.26 -1.11 5.47
C ILE A 25 -2.95 -1.57 4.18
N ASP A 26 -2.98 -2.87 3.92
CA ASP A 26 -3.64 -3.50 2.77
C ASP A 26 -5.14 -3.18 2.68
N ASN A 27 -5.80 -2.90 3.82
CA ASN A 27 -7.20 -2.49 3.82
C ASN A 27 -7.48 -1.29 2.92
N MET A 28 -6.46 -0.47 2.66
CA MET A 28 -6.60 0.70 1.79
C MET A 28 -7.05 0.31 0.38
N MET A 29 -6.60 -0.82 -0.17
CA MET A 29 -7.05 -1.29 -1.49
C MET A 29 -8.55 -1.66 -1.51
N ASN A 30 -9.08 -2.14 -0.39
CA ASN A 30 -10.48 -2.57 -0.30
C ASN A 30 -11.48 -1.41 -0.27
N LEU A 31 -11.02 -0.18 -0.03
CA LEU A 31 -11.87 1.00 0.01
C LEU A 31 -12.48 1.33 -1.36
N GLU A 32 -11.87 0.87 -2.44
CA GLU A 32 -12.40 1.03 -3.80
C GLU A 32 -13.78 0.35 -3.96
N LEU A 33 -13.97 -0.82 -3.34
CA LEU A 33 -15.27 -1.48 -3.32
C LEU A 33 -16.32 -0.63 -2.60
N LEU A 34 -15.95 0.05 -1.52
CA LEU A 34 -16.88 0.90 -0.77
C LEU A 34 -17.24 2.17 -1.56
N THR A 35 -16.28 2.80 -2.20
CA THR A 35 -16.53 3.99 -3.04
C THR A 35 -17.40 3.62 -4.24
N TRP A 36 -17.13 2.48 -4.89
CA TRP A 36 -17.98 1.93 -5.94
C TRP A 36 -19.40 1.64 -5.45
N ALA A 37 -19.55 0.99 -4.29
CA ALA A 37 -20.85 0.67 -3.72
C ALA A 37 -21.66 1.94 -3.43
N SER A 38 -21.02 2.98 -2.85
CA SER A 38 -21.67 4.26 -2.62
C SER A 38 -22.20 4.89 -3.91
N LYS A 39 -21.35 4.94 -4.95
CA LYS A 39 -21.75 5.48 -6.26
C LYS A 39 -22.87 4.70 -6.92
N THR A 40 -22.86 3.36 -6.79
CA THR A 40 -23.83 2.48 -7.45
C THR A 40 -25.18 2.48 -6.74
N THR A 41 -25.18 2.52 -5.39
CA THR A 41 -26.41 2.40 -4.59
C THR A 41 -26.98 3.75 -4.15
N GLY A 42 -26.18 4.82 -4.19
CA GLY A 42 -26.51 6.12 -3.60
C GLY A 42 -26.41 6.15 -2.08
N ASP A 43 -25.92 5.08 -1.43
CA ASP A 43 -25.77 5.01 0.02
C ASP A 43 -24.42 5.58 0.47
N ASN A 44 -24.45 6.79 1.00
CA ASN A 44 -23.25 7.51 1.44
C ASN A 44 -22.53 6.85 2.63
N ARG A 45 -23.16 5.92 3.35
CA ARG A 45 -22.50 5.22 4.47
C ARG A 45 -21.25 4.50 4.03
N PHE A 46 -21.23 3.95 2.82
CA PHE A 46 -20.01 3.30 2.27
C PHE A 46 -18.88 4.29 2.04
N HIS A 47 -19.18 5.44 1.45
CA HIS A 47 -18.22 6.52 1.26
C HIS A 47 -17.68 7.03 2.61
N ASP A 48 -18.55 7.28 3.57
CA ASP A 48 -18.14 7.81 4.88
C ASP A 48 -17.24 6.83 5.64
N ILE A 49 -17.50 5.53 5.53
CA ILE A 49 -16.65 4.49 6.10
C ILE A 49 -15.27 4.49 5.40
N ALA A 50 -15.23 4.58 4.07
CA ALA A 50 -13.98 4.60 3.32
C ALA A 50 -13.12 5.80 3.69
N VAL A 51 -13.68 7.01 3.70
CA VAL A 51 -12.99 8.24 4.08
C VAL A 51 -12.52 8.19 5.53
N THR A 52 -13.38 7.74 6.45
CA THR A 52 -13.04 7.63 7.86
C THR A 52 -11.89 6.66 8.09
N HIS A 53 -11.91 5.50 7.41
CA HIS A 53 -10.82 4.52 7.50
C HIS A 53 -9.52 5.08 6.92
N ALA A 54 -9.55 5.72 5.75
CA ALA A 54 -8.38 6.31 5.12
C ALA A 54 -7.72 7.37 6.02
N ASN A 55 -8.51 8.24 6.64
CA ASN A 55 -8.02 9.26 7.57
C ASN A 55 -7.36 8.63 8.80
N THR A 56 -7.99 7.62 9.40
CA THR A 56 -7.44 6.91 10.57
C THR A 56 -6.12 6.20 10.21
N THR A 57 -6.04 5.63 9.00
CA THR A 57 -4.83 4.98 8.50
C THR A 57 -3.74 6.01 8.24
N MET A 58 -4.05 7.16 7.65
CA MET A 58 -3.10 8.24 7.41
C MET A 58 -2.48 8.76 8.71
N GLU A 59 -3.29 8.90 9.75
CA GLU A 59 -2.84 9.38 11.07
C GLU A 59 -1.95 8.38 11.80
N ASN A 60 -2.21 7.08 11.65
CA ASN A 60 -1.64 6.09 12.58
C ASN A 60 -0.65 5.11 11.97
N HIS A 61 -0.68 4.87 10.64
CA HIS A 61 0.18 3.86 10.00
C HIS A 61 1.51 4.40 9.50
N PHE A 62 1.66 5.71 9.30
CA PHE A 62 2.85 6.27 8.67
C PHE A 62 3.88 6.75 9.69
N ARG A 63 5.15 6.62 9.32
CA ARG A 63 6.31 7.22 9.97
C ARG A 63 6.60 8.59 9.37
N ASP A 64 7.52 9.32 9.96
CA ASP A 64 7.89 10.67 9.50
C ASP A 64 8.47 10.71 8.08
N ASP A 65 9.05 9.58 7.61
CA ASP A 65 9.57 9.40 6.26
C ASP A 65 8.53 8.93 5.24
N TYR A 66 7.26 8.78 5.67
CA TYR A 66 6.14 8.25 4.90
C TYR A 66 6.21 6.75 4.56
N SER A 67 7.13 6.00 5.14
CA SER A 67 6.98 4.55 5.22
C SER A 67 5.83 4.18 6.14
N CYS A 68 5.23 3.00 5.95
CA CYS A 68 4.11 2.59 6.78
C CYS A 68 4.38 1.30 7.55
N TYR A 69 3.78 1.21 8.74
CA TYR A 69 3.64 -0.04 9.47
C TYR A 69 2.68 -0.97 8.75
N HIS A 70 2.98 -2.27 8.75
CA HIS A 70 2.07 -3.26 8.19
C HIS A 70 0.78 -3.35 9.02
N VAL A 71 0.90 -3.51 10.33
CA VAL A 71 -0.21 -3.71 11.28
C VAL A 71 -0.22 -2.63 12.33
N VAL A 72 -1.35 -1.98 12.52
CA VAL A 72 -1.67 -1.19 13.71
C VAL A 72 -2.83 -1.85 14.42
N SER A 73 -2.62 -2.29 15.66
CA SER A 73 -3.68 -2.81 16.51
C SER A 73 -4.20 -1.73 17.45
N TYR A 74 -5.51 -1.60 17.49
CA TYR A 74 -6.18 -0.58 18.31
C TYR A 74 -6.77 -1.21 19.57
N ASP A 75 -6.71 -0.48 20.67
CA ASP A 75 -7.40 -0.80 21.92
C ASP A 75 -8.90 -0.59 21.73
N THR A 76 -9.70 -1.61 22.01
CA THR A 76 -11.15 -1.59 21.77
C THR A 76 -11.92 -0.73 22.79
N ILE A 77 -11.30 -0.42 23.95
CA ILE A 77 -11.89 0.41 24.99
C ILE A 77 -11.66 1.89 24.69
N THR A 78 -10.43 2.27 24.34
CA THR A 78 -10.07 3.68 24.10
C THR A 78 -10.21 4.11 22.66
N GLY A 79 -10.15 3.18 21.70
CA GLY A 79 -10.11 3.44 20.27
C GLY A 79 -8.73 3.90 19.76
N LYS A 80 -7.72 3.94 20.61
CA LYS A 80 -6.38 4.42 20.26
C LYS A 80 -5.47 3.27 19.78
N PRO A 81 -4.48 3.55 18.92
CA PRO A 81 -3.45 2.56 18.60
C PRO A 81 -2.66 2.20 19.88
N HIS A 82 -2.40 0.90 20.08
CA HIS A 82 -1.65 0.43 21.23
C HIS A 82 -0.41 -0.37 20.83
N ILE A 83 -0.38 -0.92 19.62
CA ILE A 83 0.80 -1.61 19.08
C ILE A 83 0.88 -1.37 17.57
N LYS A 84 2.11 -1.14 17.11
CA LYS A 84 2.47 -1.04 15.68
C LYS A 84 3.52 -2.09 15.39
N MET A 85 3.33 -2.88 14.35
CA MET A 85 4.22 -4.01 14.08
C MET A 85 4.06 -4.52 12.66
N THR A 86 4.87 -5.50 12.31
CA THR A 86 4.69 -6.28 11.10
C THR A 86 4.05 -7.65 11.38
N HIS A 87 3.50 -8.26 10.31
CA HIS A 87 3.11 -9.66 10.27
C HIS A 87 3.84 -10.40 9.13
N GLN A 88 4.07 -9.71 8.02
CA GLN A 88 4.72 -10.27 6.83
C GLN A 88 6.09 -9.64 6.53
N GLY A 89 6.42 -8.50 7.10
CA GLY A 89 7.70 -7.82 6.94
C GLY A 89 8.83 -8.44 7.77
N TYR A 90 10.03 -7.95 7.54
CA TYR A 90 11.24 -8.43 8.20
C TYR A 90 11.25 -8.12 9.71
N ALA A 91 10.89 -6.90 10.08
CA ALA A 91 10.86 -6.43 11.47
C ALA A 91 9.74 -5.40 11.67
N ASP A 92 9.37 -5.14 12.92
CA ASP A 92 8.27 -4.20 13.23
C ASP A 92 8.53 -2.79 12.69
N GLU A 93 9.79 -2.38 12.65
CA GLU A 93 10.20 -1.07 12.14
C GLU A 93 10.63 -1.09 10.66
N SER A 94 10.64 -2.26 10.00
CA SER A 94 10.99 -2.35 8.58
C SER A 94 9.87 -1.88 7.65
N ALA A 95 10.23 -1.64 6.40
CA ALA A 95 9.29 -1.25 5.35
C ALA A 95 8.98 -2.45 4.43
N TRP A 96 8.01 -3.28 4.80
CA TRP A 96 7.53 -4.39 3.96
C TRP A 96 7.01 -3.89 2.62
N ALA A 97 7.65 -4.32 1.51
CA ALA A 97 7.46 -3.72 0.20
C ALA A 97 6.01 -3.73 -0.30
N ARG A 98 5.28 -4.84 -0.11
CA ARG A 98 3.90 -4.96 -0.57
C ARG A 98 2.95 -4.08 0.25
N GLY A 99 3.23 -3.89 1.54
CA GLY A 99 2.49 -2.94 2.38
C GLY A 99 2.66 -1.50 1.89
N GLN A 100 3.90 -1.10 1.54
CA GLN A 100 4.16 0.21 0.96
C GLN A 100 3.44 0.38 -0.39
N ALA A 101 3.42 -0.69 -1.21
CA ALA A 101 2.71 -0.69 -2.49
C ALA A 101 1.19 -0.53 -2.32
N TRP A 102 0.58 -1.20 -1.33
CA TRP A 102 -0.84 -1.01 -1.02
C TRP A 102 -1.14 0.39 -0.48
N ALA A 103 -0.20 0.99 0.25
CA ALA A 103 -0.34 2.36 0.73
C ALA A 103 -0.43 3.35 -0.45
N ILE A 104 0.53 3.33 -1.40
CA ILE A 104 0.47 4.24 -2.55
C ILE A 104 -0.77 3.99 -3.41
N TYR A 105 -1.12 2.71 -3.65
CA TYR A 105 -2.33 2.36 -4.41
C TYR A 105 -3.57 2.95 -3.74
N GLY A 106 -3.75 2.70 -2.44
CA GLY A 106 -4.93 3.12 -1.72
C GLY A 106 -5.10 4.64 -1.66
N TYR A 107 -4.03 5.40 -1.40
CA TYR A 107 -4.14 6.87 -1.36
C TYR A 107 -4.28 7.50 -2.74
N THR A 108 -3.68 6.94 -3.79
CA THR A 108 -3.91 7.36 -5.17
C THR A 108 -5.37 7.13 -5.57
N MET A 109 -5.90 5.95 -5.28
CA MET A 109 -7.30 5.59 -5.51
C MET A 109 -8.25 6.52 -4.72
N MET A 110 -7.98 6.77 -3.44
CA MET A 110 -8.81 7.68 -2.64
C MET A 110 -8.76 9.12 -3.15
N ALA A 111 -7.62 9.59 -3.68
CA ALA A 111 -7.53 10.90 -4.33
C ALA A 111 -8.42 10.97 -5.57
N ARG A 112 -8.44 9.92 -6.42
CA ARG A 112 -9.34 9.81 -7.57
C ARG A 112 -10.81 9.82 -7.14
N GLU A 113 -11.16 8.97 -6.17
CA GLU A 113 -12.53 8.71 -5.78
C GLU A 113 -13.20 9.90 -5.08
N THR A 114 -12.43 10.65 -4.29
CA THR A 114 -12.95 11.74 -3.46
C THR A 114 -12.61 13.13 -3.96
N GLY A 115 -11.57 13.26 -4.81
CA GLY A 115 -11.02 14.56 -5.21
C GLY A 115 -10.27 15.29 -4.07
N SER A 116 -10.02 14.62 -2.92
CA SER A 116 -9.34 15.25 -1.78
C SER A 116 -7.86 15.50 -2.09
N PRO A 117 -7.40 16.77 -1.95
CA PRO A 117 -6.00 17.11 -2.16
C PRO A 117 -5.08 16.49 -1.09
N GLU A 118 -5.59 16.19 0.10
CA GLU A 118 -4.80 15.58 1.18
C GLU A 118 -4.37 14.16 0.80
N TYR A 119 -5.25 13.38 0.18
CA TYR A 119 -4.90 12.04 -0.29
C TYR A 119 -3.91 12.07 -1.45
N LEU A 120 -4.03 13.06 -2.34
CA LEU A 120 -3.04 13.27 -3.41
C LEU A 120 -1.66 13.61 -2.83
N VAL A 121 -1.61 14.49 -1.85
CA VAL A 121 -0.36 14.85 -1.15
C VAL A 121 0.24 13.64 -0.45
N GLN A 122 -0.57 12.84 0.25
CA GLN A 122 -0.12 11.62 0.90
C GLN A 122 0.45 10.62 -0.11
N ALA A 123 -0.23 10.38 -1.24
CA ALA A 123 0.25 9.51 -2.31
C ALA A 123 1.60 9.99 -2.88
N LYS A 124 1.77 11.30 -3.08
CA LYS A 124 3.04 11.89 -3.54
C LYS A 124 4.19 11.67 -2.55
N HIS A 125 3.93 11.80 -1.25
CA HIS A 125 4.95 11.52 -0.23
C HIS A 125 5.36 10.06 -0.22
N ILE A 126 4.41 9.14 -0.29
CA ILE A 126 4.70 7.70 -0.39
C ILE A 126 5.48 7.39 -1.68
N ALA A 127 5.08 7.99 -2.81
CA ALA A 127 5.80 7.83 -4.08
C ALA A 127 7.28 8.25 -3.95
N ARG A 128 7.54 9.41 -3.33
CA ARG A 128 8.91 9.90 -3.11
C ARG A 128 9.72 8.96 -2.21
N PHE A 129 9.13 8.44 -1.13
CA PHE A 129 9.77 7.43 -0.30
C PHE A 129 10.19 6.21 -1.13
N LEU A 130 9.25 5.62 -1.88
CA LEU A 130 9.47 4.42 -2.66
C LEU A 130 10.51 4.61 -3.77
N MET A 131 10.35 5.68 -4.56
CA MET A 131 11.19 5.92 -5.73
C MET A 131 12.63 6.30 -5.38
N ASN A 132 12.83 6.94 -4.23
CA ASN A 132 14.16 7.41 -3.79
C ASN A 132 14.78 6.53 -2.71
N HIS A 133 14.14 5.40 -2.34
CA HIS A 133 14.68 4.53 -1.30
C HIS A 133 16.06 3.97 -1.73
N PRO A 134 17.10 4.03 -0.86
CA PRO A 134 18.45 3.62 -1.23
C PRO A 134 18.54 2.14 -1.64
N ASN A 135 17.65 1.30 -1.10
CA ASN A 135 17.56 -0.13 -1.43
C ASN A 135 16.57 -0.44 -2.57
N MET A 136 16.07 0.58 -3.29
CA MET A 136 15.31 0.33 -4.52
C MET A 136 16.25 -0.13 -5.63
N PRO A 137 16.08 -1.35 -6.15
CA PRO A 137 16.98 -1.87 -7.19
C PRO A 137 16.90 -1.11 -8.50
N ALA A 138 17.94 -1.24 -9.33
CA ALA A 138 18.01 -0.54 -10.62
C ALA A 138 16.86 -0.91 -11.56
N ASP A 139 16.39 -2.16 -11.53
CA ASP A 139 15.26 -2.67 -12.32
C ASP A 139 13.88 -2.26 -11.79
N LYS A 140 13.82 -1.56 -10.66
CA LYS A 140 12.62 -1.05 -10.00
C LYS A 140 11.66 -2.14 -9.46
N VAL A 141 12.09 -3.39 -9.40
CA VAL A 141 11.37 -4.46 -8.70
C VAL A 141 11.91 -4.53 -7.27
N PRO A 142 11.15 -4.16 -6.24
CA PRO A 142 11.67 -4.05 -4.87
C PRO A 142 12.02 -5.42 -4.29
N TYR A 143 12.91 -5.44 -3.31
CA TYR A 143 13.03 -6.58 -2.41
C TYR A 143 11.73 -6.77 -1.64
N TRP A 144 11.50 -7.97 -1.10
CA TRP A 144 10.27 -8.26 -0.34
C TRP A 144 10.04 -7.36 0.88
N ASP A 145 11.15 -6.80 1.40
CA ASP A 145 11.19 -5.76 2.42
C ASP A 145 12.37 -4.84 2.11
N PHE A 146 12.20 -3.53 2.26
CA PHE A 146 13.25 -2.57 1.96
C PHE A 146 14.43 -2.66 2.93
N ASP A 147 14.21 -3.26 4.10
CA ASP A 147 15.23 -3.54 5.11
C ASP A 147 15.56 -5.04 5.19
N ALA A 148 15.25 -5.80 4.13
CA ALA A 148 15.49 -7.23 4.10
C ALA A 148 16.95 -7.55 4.39
N PRO A 149 17.24 -8.58 5.22
CA PRO A 149 18.60 -9.07 5.39
C PRO A 149 19.10 -9.61 4.05
N ASN A 150 20.39 -9.55 3.84
CA ASN A 150 21.06 -10.07 2.65
C ASN A 150 20.78 -9.30 1.34
N ILE A 151 20.39 -8.04 1.38
CA ILE A 151 20.44 -7.19 0.20
C ILE A 151 21.93 -7.09 -0.24
N PRO A 152 22.27 -7.31 -1.53
CA PRO A 152 21.37 -7.37 -2.70
C PRO A 152 20.83 -8.75 -3.08
N ASP A 153 21.11 -9.80 -2.33
CA ASP A 153 20.73 -11.19 -2.65
C ASP A 153 19.34 -11.59 -2.09
N ALA A 154 18.62 -10.65 -1.47
CA ALA A 154 17.28 -10.88 -0.94
C ALA A 154 16.25 -11.12 -2.05
N PRO A 155 15.20 -11.94 -1.82
CA PRO A 155 14.12 -12.16 -2.78
C PRO A 155 13.41 -10.86 -3.18
N ARG A 156 12.90 -10.83 -4.42
CA ARG A 156 12.15 -9.71 -4.97
C ARG A 156 10.65 -9.91 -4.77
N ASP A 157 9.91 -8.82 -4.66
CA ASP A 157 8.43 -8.84 -4.63
C ASP A 157 7.87 -8.26 -5.95
N ALA A 158 7.65 -9.15 -6.92
CA ALA A 158 7.07 -8.78 -8.21
C ALA A 158 5.61 -8.27 -8.06
N SER A 159 4.88 -8.75 -7.06
CA SER A 159 3.54 -8.27 -6.73
C SER A 159 3.57 -6.82 -6.28
N ALA A 160 4.50 -6.46 -5.38
CA ALA A 160 4.67 -5.07 -4.96
C ALA A 160 5.01 -4.16 -6.16
N ALA A 161 5.90 -4.59 -7.06
CA ALA A 161 6.22 -3.81 -8.26
C ALA A 161 5.00 -3.59 -9.15
N ALA A 162 4.17 -4.61 -9.38
CA ALA A 162 2.97 -4.49 -10.20
C ALA A 162 1.93 -3.52 -9.58
N ILE A 163 1.73 -3.59 -8.27
CA ILE A 163 0.83 -2.68 -7.54
C ILE A 163 1.36 -1.24 -7.59
N MET A 164 2.66 -1.05 -7.36
CA MET A 164 3.30 0.27 -7.44
C MET A 164 3.18 0.85 -8.84
N ALA A 165 3.44 0.06 -9.90
CA ALA A 165 3.31 0.52 -11.27
C ALA A 165 1.89 0.99 -11.60
N SER A 166 0.86 0.24 -11.19
CA SER A 166 -0.54 0.63 -11.34
C SER A 166 -0.82 1.97 -10.65
N ALA A 167 -0.41 2.10 -9.40
CA ALA A 167 -0.61 3.32 -8.61
C ALA A 167 0.13 4.54 -9.20
N LEU A 168 1.38 4.37 -9.63
CA LEU A 168 2.19 5.45 -10.18
C LEU A 168 1.67 5.93 -11.55
N ILE A 169 1.18 5.01 -12.41
CA ILE A 169 0.52 5.38 -13.66
C ILE A 169 -0.70 6.26 -13.38
N GLU A 170 -1.53 5.86 -12.44
CA GLU A 170 -2.71 6.64 -12.08
C GLU A 170 -2.32 7.98 -11.43
N LEU A 171 -1.35 7.97 -10.51
CA LEU A 171 -0.84 9.18 -9.85
C LEU A 171 -0.31 10.19 -10.88
N SER A 172 0.36 9.72 -11.94
CA SER A 172 0.85 10.57 -13.03
C SER A 172 -0.26 11.29 -13.78
N GLN A 173 -1.47 10.75 -13.79
CA GLN A 173 -2.64 11.36 -14.43
C GLN A 173 -3.34 12.36 -13.51
N LEU A 174 -3.31 12.13 -12.21
CA LEU A 174 -3.93 12.97 -11.19
C LEU A 174 -3.08 14.19 -10.84
N ASP A 175 -1.77 14.00 -10.72
CA ASP A 175 -0.83 15.08 -10.41
C ASP A 175 -0.63 15.99 -11.64
N LYS A 176 -0.75 17.31 -11.41
CA LYS A 176 -0.54 18.33 -12.46
C LYS A 176 0.81 19.04 -12.33
N SER A 177 1.67 18.57 -11.43
CA SER A 177 3.02 19.11 -11.26
C SER A 177 4.03 18.44 -12.22
N ASP A 178 5.24 18.99 -12.27
CA ASP A 178 6.34 18.44 -13.06
C ASP A 178 6.78 17.04 -12.62
N GLU A 179 6.41 16.62 -11.40
CA GLU A 179 6.70 15.27 -10.88
C GLU A 179 5.93 14.16 -11.60
N ALA A 180 4.78 14.48 -12.22
CA ALA A 180 3.90 13.52 -12.89
C ALA A 180 4.66 12.63 -13.90
N LYS A 181 5.59 13.25 -14.67
CA LYS A 181 6.41 12.51 -15.62
C LYS A 181 7.32 11.47 -14.94
N SER A 182 7.90 11.80 -13.80
CA SER A 182 8.80 10.88 -13.08
C SER A 182 8.07 9.65 -12.57
N TYR A 183 6.82 9.78 -12.15
CA TYR A 183 5.96 8.64 -11.75
C TYR A 183 5.73 7.70 -12.92
N LEU A 184 5.38 8.25 -14.09
CA LEU A 184 5.16 7.46 -15.29
C LEU A 184 6.43 6.74 -15.75
N ASP A 185 7.55 7.47 -15.83
CA ASP A 185 8.84 6.91 -16.26
C ASP A 185 9.28 5.75 -15.32
N PHE A 186 9.06 5.89 -14.02
CA PHE A 186 9.37 4.84 -13.05
C PHE A 186 8.47 3.62 -13.24
N ALA A 187 7.15 3.84 -13.38
CA ALA A 187 6.19 2.76 -13.59
C ALA A 187 6.45 2.01 -14.90
N GLU A 188 6.76 2.72 -15.99
CA GLU A 188 7.14 2.08 -17.26
C GLU A 188 8.36 1.17 -17.10
N GLN A 189 9.37 1.60 -16.34
CA GLN A 189 10.54 0.76 -16.07
C GLN A 189 10.16 -0.49 -15.27
N GLN A 190 9.30 -0.38 -14.25
CA GLN A 190 8.78 -1.54 -13.50
C GLN A 190 8.07 -2.53 -14.43
N VAL A 191 7.15 -2.05 -15.27
CA VAL A 191 6.41 -2.91 -16.22
C VAL A 191 7.35 -3.58 -17.22
N ARG A 192 8.36 -2.86 -17.73
CA ARG A 192 9.37 -3.44 -18.63
C ARG A 192 10.18 -4.54 -17.93
N SER A 193 10.59 -4.32 -16.69
CA SER A 193 11.32 -5.31 -15.89
C SER A 193 10.44 -6.55 -15.66
N LEU A 194 9.21 -6.38 -15.19
CA LEU A 194 8.26 -7.49 -14.95
C LEU A 194 7.93 -8.27 -16.24
N SER A 195 8.00 -7.61 -17.41
CA SER A 195 7.76 -8.23 -18.72
C SER A 195 9.01 -8.89 -19.31
N SER A 196 10.15 -8.80 -18.65
CA SER A 196 11.39 -9.42 -19.10
C SER A 196 11.41 -10.92 -18.79
N PRO A 197 12.25 -11.70 -19.50
CA PRO A 197 12.42 -13.13 -19.21
C PRO A 197 12.91 -13.46 -17.79
N GLU A 198 13.41 -12.47 -17.06
CA GLU A 198 13.84 -12.63 -15.67
C GLU A 198 12.64 -12.85 -14.73
N TYR A 199 11.55 -12.12 -14.94
CA TYR A 199 10.36 -12.15 -14.10
C TYR A 199 9.17 -12.84 -14.76
N LEU A 200 9.01 -12.68 -16.08
CA LEU A 200 7.89 -13.27 -16.81
C LEU A 200 8.13 -14.77 -17.00
N ALA A 201 7.18 -15.56 -16.57
CA ALA A 201 7.22 -17.00 -16.79
C ALA A 201 6.98 -17.35 -18.26
N GLU A 202 7.67 -18.36 -18.76
CA GLU A 202 7.41 -18.91 -20.08
C GLU A 202 6.00 -19.53 -20.13
N LYS A 203 5.27 -19.27 -21.21
CA LYS A 203 3.88 -19.73 -21.34
C LYS A 203 3.77 -21.25 -21.22
N GLY A 204 2.89 -21.69 -20.32
CA GLY A 204 2.66 -23.11 -20.04
C GLY A 204 3.61 -23.70 -18.99
N THR A 205 4.45 -22.88 -18.37
CA THR A 205 5.31 -23.25 -17.24
C THR A 205 4.83 -22.64 -15.93
N ASN A 206 5.60 -22.78 -14.85
CA ASN A 206 5.40 -22.13 -13.57
C ASN A 206 3.97 -22.30 -13.00
N CYS A 207 3.37 -23.50 -13.14
CA CYS A 207 2.01 -23.79 -12.66
C CYS A 207 0.94 -22.77 -13.12
N ASN A 208 1.11 -22.14 -14.29
CA ASN A 208 0.30 -21.09 -14.87
C ASN A 208 0.34 -19.73 -14.12
N PHE A 209 1.26 -19.54 -13.20
CA PHE A 209 1.55 -18.20 -12.69
C PHE A 209 2.28 -17.37 -13.76
N VAL A 210 1.87 -16.11 -13.91
CA VAL A 210 2.42 -15.21 -14.94
C VAL A 210 3.84 -14.78 -14.60
N LEU A 211 4.14 -14.54 -13.34
CA LEU A 211 5.45 -14.15 -12.86
C LEU A 211 6.13 -15.31 -12.11
N LYS A 212 7.47 -15.35 -12.22
CA LYS A 212 8.32 -16.34 -11.55
C LYS A 212 8.41 -16.10 -10.06
#